data_fc59aa5599fa00757dddb5d42fae7c02
#
_entry.id   fc59aa5599fa00757dddb5d42fae7c02
#
_cell.length_a   1.000
_cell.length_b   1.000
_cell.length_c   1.000
_cell.angle_alpha   90.00
_cell.angle_beta   90.00
_cell.angle_gamma   90.00
#
_symmetry.space_group_name_H-M   'P 1'
#
loop_
_entity.id
_entity.type
_entity.pdbx_description
1 polymer ?
#
loop_
_entity_poly.entity_id
_entity_poly.type
_entity_poly.pdbx_seq_one_letter_code
_entity_poly.pdbx_strand_id
1 'polypeptide(L)'
;MEKTNAMRQLDRKKIAYRVHSYDGGALSGTEVAAALGQDAARVFKTLVTVAKSGGHYVFMIPVAASLDLKKAAAAVGEKALSMLPQKELLPLTGYVHGGCSPIGMKKQFPTVLHASAMEFDTICFSAGRIGLQIEASPAALAAVVPLKTADVTD
;
A
#
# COMPACT_ATOMS: atom_id res chain seq x y z
N MET A 1 -6.01 1.68 21.92
CA MET A 1 -5.07 1.41 20.83
C MET A 1 -4.35 2.68 20.45
N GLU A 2 -3.05 2.60 20.33
CA GLU A 2 -2.25 3.72 19.89
C GLU A 2 -2.38 3.92 18.38
N LYS A 3 -2.64 5.17 17.97
CA LYS A 3 -2.80 5.47 16.55
C LYS A 3 -1.47 5.52 15.81
N THR A 4 -1.46 4.96 14.60
CA THR A 4 -0.31 5.06 13.71
C THR A 4 -0.30 6.41 12.99
N ASN A 5 0.82 6.76 12.36
CA ASN A 5 0.93 7.98 11.58
C ASN A 5 -0.08 8.00 10.42
N ALA A 6 -0.32 6.85 9.79
CA ALA A 6 -1.32 6.74 8.73
C ALA A 6 -2.72 7.10 9.23
N MET A 7 -3.09 6.58 10.39
CA MET A 7 -4.39 6.90 11.01
C MET A 7 -4.50 8.38 11.35
N ARG A 8 -3.44 8.97 11.88
CA ARG A 8 -3.43 10.39 12.23
C ARG A 8 -3.64 11.29 11.01
N GLN A 9 -3.08 10.92 9.86
CA GLN A 9 -3.28 11.69 8.63
C GLN A 9 -4.73 11.64 8.15
N LEU A 10 -5.36 10.47 8.24
CA LEU A 10 -6.78 10.33 7.89
C LEU A 10 -7.66 11.14 8.86
N ASP A 11 -7.34 11.09 10.16
CA ASP A 11 -8.07 11.86 11.18
C ASP A 11 -7.97 13.36 10.93
N ARG A 12 -6.79 13.85 10.57
CA ARG A 12 -6.58 15.28 10.27
C ARG A 12 -7.47 15.77 9.14
N LYS A 13 -7.70 14.92 8.15
CA LYS A 13 -8.56 15.23 7.01
C LYS A 13 -10.02 14.91 7.27
N LYS A 14 -10.35 14.40 8.47
CA LYS A 14 -11.71 14.00 8.86
C LYS A 14 -12.28 12.93 7.91
N ILE A 15 -11.43 12.01 7.47
CA ILE A 15 -11.80 10.93 6.57
C ILE A 15 -12.21 9.72 7.38
N ALA A 16 -13.37 9.12 7.05
CA ALA A 16 -13.84 7.92 7.70
C ALA A 16 -13.04 6.70 7.24
N TYR A 17 -12.71 5.83 8.19
CA TYR A 17 -12.03 4.57 7.93
C TYR A 17 -12.31 3.60 9.07
N ARG A 18 -12.05 2.31 8.83
CA ARG A 18 -12.14 1.28 9.86
C ARG A 18 -10.75 0.70 10.09
N VAL A 19 -10.51 0.22 11.31
CA VAL A 19 -9.27 -0.44 11.68
C VAL A 19 -9.57 -1.91 11.98
N HIS A 20 -8.79 -2.80 11.36
CA HIS A 20 -8.86 -4.23 11.61
C HIS A 20 -7.54 -4.69 12.20
N SER A 21 -7.60 -5.55 13.21
CA SER A 21 -6.41 -6.15 13.81
C SER A 21 -6.39 -7.65 13.57
N TYR A 22 -5.19 -8.21 13.52
CA TYR A 22 -5.00 -9.65 13.39
C TYR A 22 -3.79 -10.07 14.20
N ASP A 23 -3.82 -11.33 14.66
CA ASP A 23 -2.71 -11.95 15.37
C ASP A 23 -1.90 -12.81 14.40
N GLY A 24 -0.67 -13.17 14.78
CA GLY A 24 0.16 -14.07 14.01
C GLY A 24 1.46 -13.45 13.49
N GLY A 25 1.73 -12.18 13.87
CA GLY A 25 2.98 -11.53 13.53
C GLY A 25 3.11 -11.26 12.03
N ALA A 26 4.27 -11.56 11.46
CA ALA A 26 4.57 -11.27 10.05
C ALA A 26 3.98 -12.33 9.12
N LEU A 27 2.70 -12.22 8.82
CA LEU A 27 2.01 -13.09 7.88
C LEU A 27 2.21 -12.61 6.44
N SER A 28 2.07 -13.52 5.47
CA SER A 28 1.98 -13.14 4.06
C SER A 28 0.68 -12.36 3.83
N GLY A 29 0.59 -11.62 2.71
CA GLY A 29 -0.61 -10.84 2.40
C GLY A 29 -1.87 -11.70 2.33
N THR A 30 -1.81 -12.88 1.73
CA THR A 30 -2.96 -13.80 1.64
C THR A 30 -3.34 -14.36 3.01
N GLU A 31 -2.36 -14.61 3.88
CA GLU A 31 -2.62 -15.01 5.27
C GLU A 31 -3.29 -13.88 6.06
N VAL A 32 -2.90 -12.63 5.83
CA VAL A 32 -3.53 -11.47 6.45
C VAL A 32 -4.99 -11.38 6.03
N ALA A 33 -5.29 -11.52 4.73
CA ALA A 33 -6.66 -11.49 4.25
C ALA A 33 -7.52 -12.58 4.90
N ALA A 34 -6.97 -13.80 5.02
CA ALA A 34 -7.65 -14.90 5.68
C ALA A 34 -7.89 -14.61 7.17
N ALA A 35 -6.88 -14.07 7.86
CA ALA A 35 -7.00 -13.72 9.28
C ALA A 35 -8.06 -12.66 9.55
N LEU A 36 -8.27 -11.75 8.59
CA LEU A 36 -9.28 -10.69 8.68
C LEU A 36 -10.67 -11.16 8.22
N GLY A 37 -10.77 -12.35 7.63
CA GLY A 37 -12.02 -12.80 7.02
C GLY A 37 -12.40 -12.00 5.81
N GLN A 38 -11.44 -11.41 5.11
CA GLN A 38 -11.66 -10.57 3.93
C GLN A 38 -11.31 -11.31 2.64
N ASP A 39 -11.99 -10.95 1.55
CA ASP A 39 -11.64 -11.43 0.22
C ASP A 39 -10.23 -10.89 -0.13
N ALA A 40 -9.34 -11.80 -0.53
CA ALA A 40 -7.96 -11.42 -0.91
C ALA A 40 -7.94 -10.39 -2.04
N ALA A 41 -8.96 -10.35 -2.89
CA ALA A 41 -9.04 -9.40 -3.99
C ALA A 41 -9.20 -7.95 -3.53
N ARG A 42 -9.68 -7.72 -2.30
CA ARG A 42 -9.84 -6.36 -1.76
C ARG A 42 -8.82 -6.01 -0.68
N VAL A 43 -7.86 -6.90 -0.41
CA VAL A 43 -6.75 -6.62 0.49
C VAL A 43 -5.51 -6.35 -0.35
N PHE A 44 -4.91 -5.18 -0.17
CA PHE A 44 -3.82 -4.67 -1.00
C PHE A 44 -2.52 -4.62 -0.21
N LYS A 45 -1.44 -5.03 -0.86
CA LYS A 45 -0.09 -4.86 -0.33
C LYS A 45 0.56 -3.65 -0.96
N THR A 46 1.46 -3.01 -0.22
CA THR A 46 2.15 -1.79 -0.63
C THR A 46 3.60 -2.12 -0.93
N LEU A 47 4.02 -1.90 -2.16
CA LEU A 47 5.35 -2.22 -2.66
C LEU A 47 6.07 -0.93 -3.05
N VAL A 48 7.35 -0.83 -2.71
CA VAL A 48 8.17 0.32 -3.09
C VAL A 48 9.19 -0.11 -4.14
N THR A 49 9.30 0.67 -5.19
CA THR A 49 10.21 0.43 -6.30
C THR A 49 11.19 1.58 -6.45
N VAL A 50 12.28 1.34 -7.16
CA VAL A 50 13.30 2.34 -7.46
C VAL A 50 13.63 2.31 -8.95
N ALA A 51 13.73 3.50 -9.55
CA ALA A 51 14.13 3.66 -10.94
C ALA A 51 15.64 3.91 -11.03
N LYS A 52 16.22 3.69 -12.21
CA LYS A 52 17.62 4.03 -12.48
C LYS A 52 17.88 5.51 -12.25
N SER A 53 16.90 6.36 -12.49
CA SER A 53 16.97 7.79 -12.23
C SER A 53 17.12 8.14 -10.74
N GLY A 54 16.91 7.17 -9.86
CA GLY A 54 16.88 7.37 -8.40
C GLY A 54 15.50 7.68 -7.86
N GLY A 55 14.50 7.82 -8.72
CA GLY A 55 13.12 8.05 -8.30
C GLY A 55 12.51 6.83 -7.64
N HIS A 56 11.64 7.06 -6.65
CA HIS A 56 10.93 5.99 -5.94
C HIS A 56 9.44 6.10 -6.25
N TYR A 57 8.80 4.94 -6.39
CA TYR A 57 7.38 4.84 -6.70
C TYR A 57 6.74 3.75 -5.87
N VAL A 58 5.52 3.99 -5.43
CA VAL A 58 4.77 3.06 -4.59
C VAL A 58 3.66 2.42 -5.40
N PHE A 59 3.50 1.12 -5.27
CA PHE A 59 2.44 0.37 -5.96
C PHE A 59 1.63 -0.41 -4.96
N MET A 60 0.31 -0.30 -5.06
CA MET A 60 -0.62 -1.05 -4.24
C MET A 60 -1.34 -2.05 -5.14
N ILE A 61 -1.18 -3.32 -4.86
CA ILE A 61 -1.77 -4.41 -5.64
C ILE A 61 -2.45 -5.42 -4.73
N PRO A 62 -3.42 -6.20 -5.25
CA PRO A 62 -4.03 -7.26 -4.45
C PRO A 62 -2.97 -8.21 -3.90
N VAL A 63 -3.16 -8.67 -2.67
CA VAL A 63 -2.14 -9.47 -1.96
C VAL A 63 -1.79 -10.78 -2.68
N ALA A 64 -2.71 -11.34 -3.45
CA ALA A 64 -2.46 -12.57 -4.20
C ALA A 64 -1.83 -12.32 -5.58
N ALA A 65 -1.71 -11.07 -6.01
CA ALA A 65 -1.17 -10.71 -7.32
C ALA A 65 0.34 -10.44 -7.25
N SER A 66 0.96 -10.43 -8.41
CA SER A 66 2.37 -10.07 -8.57
C SER A 66 2.49 -8.78 -9.37
N LEU A 67 3.40 -7.91 -8.99
CA LEU A 67 3.67 -6.67 -9.71
C LEU A 67 4.38 -6.98 -11.03
N ASP A 68 3.81 -6.48 -12.13
CA ASP A 68 4.47 -6.53 -13.43
C ASP A 68 5.34 -5.29 -13.56
N LEU A 69 6.66 -5.46 -13.46
CA LEU A 69 7.58 -4.33 -13.44
C LEU A 69 7.60 -3.52 -14.74
N LYS A 70 7.26 -4.13 -15.87
CA LYS A 70 7.15 -3.40 -17.15
C LYS A 70 5.92 -2.50 -17.15
N LYS A 71 4.77 -3.03 -16.73
CA LYS A 71 3.54 -2.23 -16.60
C LYS A 71 3.72 -1.14 -15.56
N ALA A 72 4.39 -1.45 -14.46
CA ALA A 72 4.66 -0.49 -13.39
C ALA A 72 5.52 0.67 -13.93
N ALA A 73 6.60 0.38 -14.64
CA ALA A 73 7.47 1.41 -15.21
C ALA A 73 6.70 2.29 -16.19
N ALA A 74 5.91 1.68 -17.08
CA ALA A 74 5.10 2.42 -18.04
C ALA A 74 4.09 3.35 -17.33
N ALA A 75 3.50 2.88 -16.22
CA ALA A 75 2.51 3.67 -15.48
C ALA A 75 3.10 4.96 -14.88
N VAL A 76 4.39 4.99 -14.58
CA VAL A 76 5.05 6.16 -13.98
C VAL A 76 6.02 6.86 -14.93
N GLY A 77 6.08 6.45 -16.19
CA GLY A 77 6.93 7.10 -17.20
C GLY A 77 8.41 6.82 -17.05
N GLU A 78 8.78 5.70 -16.44
CA GLU A 78 10.18 5.27 -16.30
C GLU A 78 10.51 4.17 -17.31
N LYS A 79 11.78 4.08 -17.68
CA LYS A 79 12.22 3.03 -18.60
C LYS A 79 12.21 1.66 -17.93
N ALA A 80 12.60 1.60 -16.65
CA ALA A 80 12.67 0.37 -15.89
C ALA A 80 12.57 0.67 -14.40
N LEU A 81 11.98 -0.26 -13.67
CA LEU A 81 11.91 -0.23 -12.21
C LEU A 81 12.44 -1.56 -11.66
N SER A 82 12.98 -1.50 -10.47
CA SER A 82 13.29 -2.70 -9.69
C SER A 82 12.70 -2.56 -8.30
N MET A 83 12.52 -3.69 -7.62
CA MET A 83 12.04 -3.66 -6.24
C MET A 83 13.10 -3.03 -5.36
N LEU A 84 12.68 -2.16 -4.45
CA LEU A 84 13.58 -1.58 -3.46
C LEU A 84 14.13 -2.70 -2.58
N PRO A 85 15.47 -2.76 -2.34
CA PRO A 85 16.01 -3.73 -1.38
C PRO A 85 15.34 -3.58 -0.01
N GLN A 86 14.96 -4.68 0.60
CA GLN A 86 14.22 -4.66 1.87
C GLN A 86 14.94 -3.86 2.96
N LYS A 87 16.25 -3.93 3.02
CA LYS A 87 17.06 -3.19 4.01
C LYS A 87 16.94 -1.67 3.90
N GLU A 88 16.49 -1.18 2.74
CA GLU A 88 16.35 0.25 2.50
C GLU A 88 14.95 0.77 2.82
N LEU A 89 13.99 -0.12 3.08
CA LEU A 89 12.60 0.25 3.28
C LEU A 89 12.40 1.13 4.52
N LEU A 90 12.92 0.70 5.66
CA LEU A 90 12.74 1.43 6.92
C LEU A 90 13.38 2.83 6.87
N PRO A 91 14.66 2.98 6.46
CA PRO A 91 15.22 4.33 6.38
C PRO A 91 14.52 5.23 5.36
N LEU A 92 13.98 4.67 4.28
CA LEU A 92 13.31 5.45 3.24
C LEU A 92 11.89 5.86 3.64
N THR A 93 11.12 4.94 4.20
CA THR A 93 9.68 5.14 4.42
C THR A 93 9.29 5.34 5.88
N GLY A 94 10.08 4.83 6.81
CA GLY A 94 9.72 4.77 8.22
C GLY A 94 8.91 3.53 8.59
N TYR A 95 8.65 2.65 7.63
CA TYR A 95 7.88 1.42 7.83
C TYR A 95 8.73 0.18 7.59
N VAL A 96 8.35 -0.91 8.24
CA VAL A 96 9.01 -2.21 8.05
C VAL A 96 8.26 -3.06 7.03
N HIS A 97 8.94 -4.05 6.48
CA HIS A 97 8.31 -5.04 5.60
C HIS A 97 7.16 -5.75 6.34
N GLY A 98 6.02 -5.85 5.69
CA GLY A 98 4.80 -6.40 6.31
C GLY A 98 3.96 -5.38 7.08
N GLY A 99 4.50 -4.19 7.31
CA GLY A 99 3.80 -3.10 7.98
C GLY A 99 3.92 -1.77 7.24
N CYS A 100 4.15 -1.82 5.93
CA CYS A 100 4.33 -0.62 5.12
C CYS A 100 2.98 -0.09 4.62
N SER A 101 2.59 1.09 5.10
CA SER A 101 1.39 1.78 4.66
C SER A 101 1.70 2.72 3.50
N PRO A 102 0.75 2.93 2.57
CA PRO A 102 0.91 3.97 1.55
C PRO A 102 0.78 5.38 2.13
N ILE A 103 0.20 5.50 3.33
CA ILE A 103 -0.04 6.78 3.99
C ILE A 103 1.00 7.01 5.08
N GLY A 104 1.52 8.24 5.15
CA GLY A 104 2.39 8.62 6.28
C GLY A 104 3.84 8.22 6.15
N MET A 105 4.32 7.91 4.96
CA MET A 105 5.74 7.69 4.72
C MET A 105 6.55 8.94 5.05
N LYS A 106 7.82 8.78 5.43
CA LYS A 106 8.73 9.90 5.72
C LYS A 106 8.74 10.92 4.59
N LYS A 107 8.73 10.44 3.35
CA LYS A 107 8.59 11.25 2.15
C LYS A 107 7.47 10.65 1.33
N GLN A 108 6.58 11.47 0.83
CA GLN A 108 5.47 10.99 0.01
C GLN A 108 5.92 10.79 -1.44
N PHE A 109 5.80 9.57 -1.93
CA PHE A 109 6.14 9.20 -3.30
C PHE A 109 4.88 9.05 -4.15
N PRO A 110 4.99 9.26 -5.48
CA PRO A 110 3.88 8.95 -6.37
C PRO A 110 3.43 7.51 -6.16
N THR A 111 2.13 7.31 -6.01
CA THR A 111 1.53 6.02 -5.68
C THR A 111 0.57 5.59 -6.78
N VAL A 112 0.69 4.35 -7.21
CA VAL A 112 -0.20 3.75 -8.21
C VAL A 112 -1.01 2.65 -7.54
N LEU A 113 -2.33 2.79 -7.58
CA LEU A 113 -3.27 1.79 -7.08
C LEU A 113 -3.72 0.95 -8.26
N HIS A 114 -3.58 -0.37 -8.16
CA HIS A 114 -4.04 -1.24 -9.24
C HIS A 114 -5.54 -1.02 -9.51
N ALA A 115 -5.89 -0.97 -10.77
CA ALA A 115 -7.21 -0.56 -11.22
C ALA A 115 -8.35 -1.41 -10.65
N SER A 116 -8.09 -2.68 -10.29
CA SER A 116 -9.11 -3.56 -9.70
C SER A 116 -9.71 -3.01 -8.40
N ALA A 117 -8.99 -2.12 -7.72
CA ALA A 117 -9.49 -1.50 -6.48
C ALA A 117 -10.77 -0.72 -6.71
N MET A 118 -10.98 -0.21 -7.92
CA MET A 118 -12.17 0.58 -8.25
C MET A 118 -13.44 -0.25 -8.34
N GLU A 119 -13.33 -1.57 -8.29
CA GLU A 119 -14.48 -2.48 -8.25
C GLU A 119 -15.08 -2.61 -6.85
N PHE A 120 -14.43 -2.04 -5.84
CA PHE A 120 -14.86 -2.15 -4.44
C PHE A 120 -15.18 -0.78 -3.85
N ASP A 121 -16.15 -0.74 -2.96
CA ASP A 121 -16.47 0.48 -2.19
C ASP A 121 -15.33 0.82 -1.24
N THR A 122 -14.77 -0.21 -0.59
CA THR A 122 -13.62 -0.07 0.30
C THR A 122 -12.59 -1.16 0.02
N ILE A 123 -11.33 -0.83 0.29
CA ILE A 123 -10.20 -1.76 0.22
C ILE A 123 -9.48 -1.76 1.57
N CYS A 124 -8.71 -2.82 1.82
CA CYS A 124 -7.89 -2.92 3.04
C CYS A 124 -6.42 -2.80 2.68
N PHE A 125 -5.65 -2.13 3.51
CA PHE A 125 -4.20 -1.99 3.35
C PHE A 125 -3.55 -1.75 4.71
N SER A 126 -2.22 -1.86 4.78
CA SER A 126 -1.53 -1.73 6.06
C SER A 126 -1.78 -0.36 6.71
N ALA A 127 -2.01 -0.39 8.01
CA ALA A 127 -2.14 0.82 8.82
C ALA A 127 -0.80 1.42 9.24
N GLY A 128 0.33 0.78 8.88
CA GLY A 128 1.67 1.25 9.24
C GLY A 128 2.31 0.42 10.34
N ARG A 129 1.73 -0.70 10.69
CA ARG A 129 2.26 -1.62 11.70
C ARG A 129 1.77 -3.03 11.40
N ILE A 130 2.65 -4.03 11.60
CA ILE A 130 2.27 -5.43 11.49
C ILE A 130 1.12 -5.68 12.47
N GLY A 131 0.06 -6.32 12.01
CA GLY A 131 -1.11 -6.63 12.84
C GLY A 131 -2.26 -5.65 12.72
N LEU A 132 -2.09 -4.56 11.97
CA LEU A 132 -3.14 -3.56 11.78
C LEU A 132 -3.37 -3.25 10.31
N GLN A 133 -4.64 -3.22 9.92
CA GLN A 133 -5.07 -2.83 8.58
C GLN A 133 -6.08 -1.70 8.65
N ILE A 134 -6.06 -0.83 7.66
CA ILE A 134 -7.07 0.21 7.48
C ILE A 134 -8.00 -0.27 6.37
N GLU A 135 -9.30 -0.09 6.57
CA GLU A 135 -10.30 -0.24 5.52
C GLU A 135 -10.84 1.15 5.18
N ALA A 136 -10.70 1.56 3.92
CA ALA A 136 -11.14 2.87 3.45
C ALA A 136 -11.46 2.81 1.96
N SER A 137 -12.19 3.80 1.47
CA SER A 137 -12.48 3.89 0.04
C SER A 137 -11.24 4.32 -0.74
N PRO A 138 -11.14 3.96 -2.04
CA PRO A 138 -10.07 4.50 -2.88
C PRO A 138 -10.05 6.03 -2.92
N ALA A 139 -11.20 6.69 -2.86
CA ALA A 139 -11.29 8.14 -2.82
C ALA A 139 -10.68 8.72 -1.55
N ALA A 140 -10.86 8.03 -0.41
CA ALA A 140 -10.24 8.43 0.85
C ALA A 140 -8.71 8.38 0.76
N LEU A 141 -8.19 7.32 0.13
CA LEU A 141 -6.75 7.18 -0.10
C LEU A 141 -6.22 8.30 -0.98
N ALA A 142 -6.93 8.62 -2.07
CA ALA A 142 -6.55 9.68 -3.00
C ALA A 142 -6.51 11.06 -2.34
N ALA A 143 -7.24 11.25 -1.25
CA ALA A 143 -7.26 12.52 -0.52
C ALA A 143 -5.98 12.76 0.29
N VAL A 144 -5.21 11.72 0.59
CA VAL A 144 -4.02 11.81 1.45
C VAL A 144 -2.72 11.39 0.77
N VAL A 145 -2.78 10.79 -0.42
CA VAL A 145 -1.56 10.44 -1.19
C VAL A 145 -1.73 10.85 -2.66
N PRO A 146 -0.61 11.17 -3.36
CA PRO A 146 -0.67 11.43 -4.81
C PRO A 146 -0.91 10.11 -5.54
N LEU A 147 -2.16 9.84 -5.88
CA LEU A 147 -2.63 8.55 -6.33
C LEU A 147 -3.09 8.59 -7.79
N LYS A 148 -2.70 7.57 -8.55
CA LYS A 148 -3.31 7.29 -9.85
C LYS A 148 -3.63 5.80 -9.91
N THR A 149 -4.51 5.41 -10.83
CA THR A 149 -4.86 4.00 -11.03
C THR A 149 -4.33 3.53 -12.37
N ALA A 150 -3.91 2.27 -12.43
CA ALA A 150 -3.44 1.64 -13.66
C ALA A 150 -3.44 0.12 -13.48
N ASP A 151 -3.42 -0.61 -14.60
CA ASP A 151 -3.17 -2.06 -14.55
C ASP A 151 -1.66 -2.27 -14.41
N VAL A 152 -1.23 -2.82 -13.28
CA VAL A 152 0.19 -3.02 -12.97
C VAL A 152 0.50 -4.45 -12.50
N THR A 153 -0.42 -5.38 -12.66
CA THR A 153 -0.21 -6.78 -12.29
C THR A 153 -0.09 -7.68 -13.52
N ASP A 154 0.48 -8.84 -13.27
CA ASP A 154 0.57 -9.90 -14.31
C ASP A 154 -0.80 -10.37 -14.78
#